data_b2d34d5667abb1d24e4480bd64ba937b
#
_entry.id   b2d34d5667abb1d24e4480bd64ba937b
#
_cell.length_a   1.000
_cell.length_b   1.000
_cell.length_c   1.000
_cell.angle_alpha   90.00
_cell.angle_beta   90.00
_cell.angle_gamma   90.00
#
_symmetry.space_group_name_H-M   'P 1'
#
loop_
_entity.id
_entity.type
_entity.pdbx_description
1 polymer ?
#
loop_
_entity_poly.entity_id
_entity_poly.type
_entity_poly.pdbx_seq_one_letter_code
_entity_poly.pdbx_strand_id
1 'polypeptide(L)'
;MNLVSTAIRYSTYLLAVAGVVAMGFVLQTIRSQETKMPPPPVLPPQKNAPDDIAATGILEAKDENVAIGVPAPGLVEAVKVAVNQVVKEGDALLILDDRELRASLLKQQAAIAIAQANIAINRAQLAKVQDMLDRMTSITDQRAISQDDLRNRTNDVLVAKAQMQAAEAQLSSAKADVQQTELLIDRLTVKAPKAGTILQVNIRAGEYASPANKEPALVLGDISTLHVRADVDEQNAMEVASGLDAIFSLKSDSSKKFKVQFVRIEPYVIPKVSLTGASTERVDTRVLQVIYKLDKPKDQPLYVGQQVDVFIARKK
;
A
#
# COMPACT_ATOMS: atom_id res chain seq x y z
N MET A 1 -22.34 -85.84 48.44
CA MET A 1 -22.87 -84.73 47.58
C MET A 1 -22.20 -83.42 48.00
N ASN A 2 -21.59 -82.77 47.12
CA ASN A 2 -21.18 -81.34 47.03
C ASN A 2 -19.71 -80.97 47.21
N LEU A 3 -18.74 -81.86 46.86
CA LEU A 3 -17.37 -81.35 46.73
C LEU A 3 -17.15 -80.52 45.38
N VAL A 4 -17.87 -80.87 44.30
CA VAL A 4 -17.79 -80.20 43.01
C VAL A 4 -18.38 -78.78 43.03
N SER A 5 -19.51 -78.58 43.74
CA SER A 5 -20.15 -77.26 43.84
C SER A 5 -19.33 -76.26 44.66
N THR A 6 -18.59 -76.77 45.65
CA THR A 6 -17.73 -75.96 46.52
C THR A 6 -16.45 -75.54 45.75
N ALA A 7 -15.88 -76.45 44.95
CA ALA A 7 -14.71 -76.16 44.10
C ALA A 7 -15.07 -75.10 43.04
N ILE A 8 -16.21 -75.21 42.40
CA ILE A 8 -16.68 -74.21 41.42
C ILE A 8 -16.85 -72.80 42.04
N ARG A 9 -17.43 -72.75 43.28
CA ARG A 9 -17.56 -71.48 44.01
C ARG A 9 -16.21 -70.82 44.33
N TYR A 10 -15.22 -71.58 44.78
CA TYR A 10 -13.95 -71.05 45.13
C TYR A 10 -13.17 -70.63 43.85
N SER A 11 -13.30 -71.34 42.72
CA SER A 11 -12.67 -70.94 41.42
C SER A 11 -13.28 -69.66 40.90
N THR A 12 -14.55 -69.41 41.02
CA THR A 12 -15.20 -68.15 40.64
C THR A 12 -14.72 -66.93 41.47
N TYR A 13 -14.56 -67.15 42.81
CA TYR A 13 -14.00 -66.12 43.67
C TYR A 13 -12.55 -65.82 43.36
N LEU A 14 -11.73 -66.83 42.99
CA LEU A 14 -10.36 -66.71 42.66
C LEU A 14 -10.18 -65.98 41.31
N LEU A 15 -11.05 -66.27 40.34
CA LEU A 15 -11.10 -65.51 39.03
C LEU A 15 -11.54 -64.05 39.25
N ALA A 16 -12.50 -63.79 40.12
CA ALA A 16 -12.92 -62.41 40.41
C ALA A 16 -11.82 -61.61 41.10
N VAL A 17 -11.09 -62.19 42.04
CA VAL A 17 -9.92 -61.53 42.66
C VAL A 17 -8.77 -61.29 41.66
N ALA A 18 -8.47 -62.28 40.81
CA ALA A 18 -7.47 -62.13 39.74
C ALA A 18 -7.86 -61.04 38.79
N GLY A 19 -9.15 -60.89 38.44
CA GLY A 19 -9.66 -59.80 37.57
C GLY A 19 -9.49 -58.43 38.19
N VAL A 20 -9.78 -58.29 39.50
CA VAL A 20 -9.59 -57.02 40.23
C VAL A 20 -8.10 -56.63 40.32
N VAL A 21 -7.22 -57.62 40.57
CA VAL A 21 -5.77 -57.38 40.61
C VAL A 21 -5.23 -56.99 39.23
N ALA A 22 -5.69 -57.67 38.18
CA ALA A 22 -5.32 -57.31 36.81
C ALA A 22 -5.79 -55.90 36.41
N MET A 23 -7.02 -55.55 36.78
CA MET A 23 -7.55 -54.20 36.57
C MET A 23 -6.78 -53.15 37.35
N GLY A 24 -6.39 -53.42 38.60
CA GLY A 24 -5.53 -52.55 39.40
C GLY A 24 -4.16 -52.33 38.75
N PHE A 25 -3.56 -53.40 38.20
CA PHE A 25 -2.27 -53.34 37.48
C PHE A 25 -2.36 -52.55 36.19
N VAL A 26 -3.44 -52.72 35.42
CA VAL A 26 -3.71 -51.91 34.20
C VAL A 26 -3.91 -50.43 34.52
N LEU A 27 -4.68 -50.14 35.57
CA LEU A 27 -4.86 -48.76 36.02
C LEU A 27 -3.55 -48.10 36.51
N GLN A 28 -2.70 -48.88 37.17
CA GLN A 28 -1.39 -48.41 37.62
C GLN A 28 -0.43 -48.18 36.47
N THR A 29 -0.44 -49.05 35.44
CA THR A 29 0.37 -48.84 34.20
C THR A 29 -0.13 -47.65 33.37
N ILE A 30 -1.44 -47.44 33.28
CA ILE A 30 -1.99 -46.22 32.60
C ILE A 30 -1.62 -44.95 33.37
N ARG A 31 -1.69 -44.95 34.72
CA ARG A 31 -1.25 -43.81 35.52
C ARG A 31 0.27 -43.54 35.45
N SER A 32 1.09 -44.57 35.33
CA SER A 32 2.54 -44.41 35.20
C SER A 32 2.97 -43.97 33.78
N GLN A 33 2.06 -44.06 32.81
CA GLN A 33 2.24 -43.52 31.45
C GLN A 33 1.67 -42.08 31.31
N GLU A 34 1.55 -41.32 32.40
CA GLU A 34 1.45 -39.85 32.25
C GLU A 34 2.68 -39.41 31.45
N THR A 35 2.51 -39.29 30.12
CA THR A 35 3.49 -38.73 29.21
C THR A 35 3.81 -37.35 29.75
N LYS A 36 4.98 -37.18 30.37
CA LYS A 36 5.54 -35.86 30.61
C LYS A 36 5.56 -35.19 29.27
N MET A 37 4.63 -34.25 29.02
CA MET A 37 4.68 -33.44 27.81
C MET A 37 6.11 -32.93 27.68
N PRO A 38 6.76 -33.13 26.53
CA PRO A 38 8.07 -32.53 26.32
C PRO A 38 7.93 -31.04 26.60
N PRO A 39 8.91 -30.39 27.24
CA PRO A 39 8.87 -28.96 27.46
C PRO A 39 8.62 -28.25 26.12
N PRO A 40 7.80 -27.19 26.09
CA PRO A 40 7.51 -26.49 24.86
C PRO A 40 8.85 -26.12 24.16
N PRO A 41 8.97 -26.29 22.83
CA PRO A 41 10.24 -26.06 22.11
C PRO A 41 10.73 -24.63 22.22
N VAL A 42 9.86 -23.71 22.63
CA VAL A 42 10.19 -22.31 22.92
C VAL A 42 9.60 -21.96 24.28
N LEU A 43 10.41 -21.42 25.18
CA LEU A 43 9.94 -20.93 26.46
C LEU A 43 8.96 -19.76 26.22
N PRO A 44 7.82 -19.70 26.92
CA PRO A 44 6.91 -18.58 26.80
C PRO A 44 7.64 -17.28 27.17
N PRO A 45 7.31 -16.16 26.49
CA PRO A 45 7.91 -14.87 26.80
C PRO A 45 7.62 -14.48 28.25
N GLN A 46 8.66 -14.02 28.95
CA GLN A 46 8.54 -13.62 30.35
C GLN A 46 8.49 -12.09 30.45
N LYS A 47 7.55 -11.56 31.23
CA LYS A 47 7.49 -10.16 31.59
C LYS A 47 8.79 -9.76 32.33
N ASN A 48 9.25 -8.51 32.16
CA ASN A 48 10.38 -8.01 32.92
C ASN A 48 9.99 -7.64 34.36
N ALA A 49 8.78 -7.12 34.53
CA ALA A 49 8.18 -6.92 35.83
C ALA A 49 6.79 -7.58 35.88
N PRO A 50 6.32 -8.02 37.06
CA PRO A 50 5.00 -8.65 37.18
C PRO A 50 3.86 -7.77 36.67
N ASP A 51 4.01 -6.46 36.78
CA ASP A 51 2.99 -5.45 36.46
C ASP A 51 3.07 -4.94 35.01
N ASP A 52 4.01 -5.40 34.18
CA ASP A 52 4.13 -4.97 32.78
C ASP A 52 2.87 -5.39 31.98
N ILE A 53 2.41 -4.48 31.10
CA ILE A 53 1.33 -4.74 30.17
C ILE A 53 1.91 -5.55 29.01
N ALA A 54 1.39 -6.74 28.77
CA ALA A 54 1.74 -7.56 27.63
C ALA A 54 0.89 -7.20 26.41
N ALA A 55 1.52 -7.03 25.27
CA ALA A 55 0.88 -6.71 24.00
C ALA A 55 1.52 -7.52 22.87
N THR A 56 0.78 -7.79 21.81
CA THR A 56 1.33 -8.34 20.58
C THR A 56 1.81 -7.19 19.72
N GLY A 57 3.00 -7.30 19.13
CA GLY A 57 3.54 -6.28 18.25
C GLY A 57 3.89 -6.81 16.87
N ILE A 58 4.02 -5.89 15.92
CA ILE A 58 4.51 -6.15 14.57
C ILE A 58 5.61 -5.13 14.27
N LEU A 59 6.71 -5.60 13.68
CA LEU A 59 7.77 -4.72 13.18
C LEU A 59 7.32 -4.07 11.87
N GLU A 60 7.44 -2.75 11.78
CA GLU A 60 7.06 -1.95 10.61
C GLU A 60 8.22 -1.05 10.18
N ALA A 61 8.14 -0.55 8.94
CA ALA A 61 9.00 0.54 8.49
C ALA A 61 8.67 1.82 9.27
N LYS A 62 9.61 2.76 9.33
CA LYS A 62 9.52 4.00 10.11
C LYS A 62 8.20 4.76 9.93
N ASP A 63 7.73 4.92 8.68
CA ASP A 63 6.52 5.67 8.33
C ASP A 63 5.46 4.77 7.70
N GLU A 64 5.35 3.55 8.18
CA GLU A 64 4.54 2.46 7.61
C GLU A 64 4.98 2.05 6.20
N ASN A 65 4.42 0.95 5.74
CA ASN A 65 4.70 0.46 4.39
C ASN A 65 3.80 1.19 3.38
N VAL A 66 4.38 1.66 2.28
CA VAL A 66 3.62 2.23 1.18
C VAL A 66 3.30 1.14 0.18
N ALA A 67 2.01 0.86 0.03
CA ALA A 67 1.48 -0.02 -1.00
C ALA A 67 1.44 0.75 -2.34
N ILE A 68 2.24 0.35 -3.31
CA ILE A 68 2.32 0.99 -4.62
C ILE A 68 1.48 0.18 -5.60
N GLY A 69 0.40 0.79 -6.07
CA GLY A 69 -0.45 0.28 -7.13
C GLY A 69 -0.10 0.87 -8.50
N VAL A 70 -0.88 0.50 -9.51
CA VAL A 70 -0.81 1.07 -10.85
C VAL A 70 -1.92 2.11 -11.06
N PRO A 71 -1.67 3.21 -11.80
CA PRO A 71 -2.65 4.28 -11.98
C PRO A 71 -3.74 3.95 -13.00
N ALA A 72 -3.50 2.98 -13.86
CA ALA A 72 -4.40 2.52 -14.92
C ALA A 72 -4.19 1.03 -15.19
N PRO A 73 -5.21 0.30 -15.69
CA PRO A 73 -5.00 -1.07 -16.12
C PRO A 73 -4.14 -1.10 -17.39
N GLY A 74 -3.24 -2.09 -17.47
CA GLY A 74 -2.35 -2.23 -18.62
C GLY A 74 -1.35 -3.36 -18.48
N LEU A 75 -0.67 -3.68 -19.59
CA LEU A 75 0.44 -4.62 -19.61
C LEU A 75 1.68 -3.98 -18.98
N VAL A 76 2.38 -4.70 -18.13
CA VAL A 76 3.66 -4.26 -17.58
C VAL A 76 4.75 -4.45 -18.63
N GLU A 77 5.32 -3.36 -19.12
CA GLU A 77 6.44 -3.38 -20.05
C GLU A 77 7.73 -3.80 -19.31
N ALA A 78 8.01 -3.14 -18.20
CA ALA A 78 9.23 -3.39 -17.43
C ALA A 78 9.06 -3.09 -15.94
N VAL A 79 9.68 -3.91 -15.09
CA VAL A 79 9.92 -3.63 -13.67
C VAL A 79 11.37 -3.18 -13.53
N LYS A 80 11.60 -1.98 -13.01
CA LYS A 80 12.92 -1.31 -12.98
C LYS A 80 13.66 -1.52 -11.66
N VAL A 81 13.03 -2.17 -10.70
CA VAL A 81 13.57 -2.34 -9.34
C VAL A 81 13.52 -3.79 -8.89
N ALA A 82 14.38 -4.13 -7.94
CA ALA A 82 14.45 -5.44 -7.30
C ALA A 82 14.16 -5.33 -5.79
N VAL A 83 13.80 -6.46 -5.17
CA VAL A 83 13.64 -6.54 -3.71
C VAL A 83 14.96 -6.17 -3.02
N ASN A 84 14.89 -5.44 -1.90
CA ASN A 84 16.00 -4.85 -1.14
C ASN A 84 16.74 -3.69 -1.85
N GLN A 85 16.31 -3.25 -3.01
CA GLN A 85 16.88 -2.08 -3.65
C GLN A 85 16.44 -0.80 -2.94
N VAL A 86 17.39 0.09 -2.67
CA VAL A 86 17.13 1.43 -2.16
C VAL A 86 16.79 2.34 -3.34
N VAL A 87 15.70 3.09 -3.22
CA VAL A 87 15.21 4.05 -4.22
C VAL A 87 15.04 5.42 -3.61
N LYS A 88 15.14 6.45 -4.45
CA LYS A 88 14.86 7.84 -4.13
C LYS A 88 13.45 8.20 -4.57
N GLU A 89 12.91 9.27 -4.00
CA GLU A 89 11.67 9.87 -4.50
C GLU A 89 11.79 10.22 -5.98
N GLY A 90 10.78 9.85 -6.77
CA GLY A 90 10.74 10.07 -8.21
C GLY A 90 11.40 8.98 -9.07
N ASP A 91 12.16 8.04 -8.48
CA ASP A 91 12.74 6.92 -9.23
C ASP A 91 11.65 6.08 -9.89
N ALA A 92 11.86 5.69 -11.16
CA ALA A 92 10.94 4.83 -11.89
C ALA A 92 10.98 3.41 -11.33
N LEU A 93 9.83 2.90 -10.91
CA LEU A 93 9.67 1.58 -10.31
C LEU A 93 9.20 0.53 -11.32
N LEU A 94 8.16 0.87 -12.08
CA LEU A 94 7.65 0.04 -13.17
C LEU A 94 7.10 0.93 -14.29
N ILE A 95 7.04 0.37 -15.48
CA ILE A 95 6.53 1.02 -16.68
C ILE A 95 5.42 0.15 -17.26
N LEU A 96 4.27 0.76 -17.53
CA LEU A 96 3.18 0.15 -18.27
C LEU A 96 3.32 0.44 -19.77
N ASP A 97 2.76 -0.41 -20.61
CA ASP A 97 2.76 -0.26 -22.07
C ASP A 97 2.05 1.03 -22.47
N ASP A 98 2.77 1.93 -23.12
CA ASP A 98 2.33 3.25 -23.53
C ASP A 98 2.18 3.40 -25.07
N ARG A 99 2.34 2.31 -25.84
CA ARG A 99 2.38 2.34 -27.32
C ARG A 99 1.12 2.97 -27.93
N GLU A 100 -0.05 2.69 -27.38
CA GLU A 100 -1.32 3.26 -27.86
C GLU A 100 -1.38 4.78 -27.61
N LEU A 101 -0.96 5.23 -26.43
CA LEU A 101 -0.91 6.65 -26.11
C LEU A 101 0.13 7.39 -26.93
N ARG A 102 1.30 6.78 -27.20
CA ARG A 102 2.31 7.36 -28.11
C ARG A 102 1.80 7.48 -29.54
N ALA A 103 1.07 6.49 -30.04
CA ALA A 103 0.44 6.59 -31.36
C ALA A 103 -0.62 7.71 -31.40
N SER A 104 -1.42 7.86 -30.35
CA SER A 104 -2.37 8.96 -30.20
C SER A 104 -1.66 10.32 -30.14
N LEU A 105 -0.57 10.42 -29.40
CA LEU A 105 0.25 11.63 -29.29
C LEU A 105 0.77 12.11 -30.65
N LEU A 106 1.29 11.19 -31.48
CA LEU A 106 1.75 11.50 -32.82
C LEU A 106 0.62 12.09 -33.69
N LYS A 107 -0.59 11.50 -33.62
CA LYS A 107 -1.76 12.03 -34.32
C LYS A 107 -2.15 13.43 -33.84
N GLN A 108 -2.11 13.69 -32.55
CA GLN A 108 -2.43 14.99 -31.97
C GLN A 108 -1.36 16.05 -32.29
N GLN A 109 -0.08 15.67 -32.34
CA GLN A 109 0.98 16.54 -32.81
C GLN A 109 0.80 16.95 -34.28
N ALA A 110 0.33 16.04 -35.15
CA ALA A 110 -0.03 16.39 -36.49
C ALA A 110 -1.21 17.37 -36.56
N ALA A 111 -2.20 17.26 -35.64
CA ALA A 111 -3.31 18.20 -35.56
C ALA A 111 -2.83 19.64 -35.18
N ILE A 112 -1.79 19.78 -34.35
CA ILE A 112 -1.16 21.06 -34.06
C ILE A 112 -0.59 21.70 -35.37
N ALA A 113 0.11 20.92 -36.21
CA ALA A 113 0.66 21.41 -37.45
C ALA A 113 -0.45 21.89 -38.40
N ILE A 114 -1.56 21.16 -38.48
CA ILE A 114 -2.74 21.57 -39.27
C ILE A 114 -3.34 22.87 -38.73
N ALA A 115 -3.51 22.99 -37.41
CA ALA A 115 -4.02 24.23 -36.81
C ALA A 115 -3.11 25.43 -37.04
N GLN A 116 -1.78 25.24 -37.00
CA GLN A 116 -0.79 26.27 -37.31
C GLN A 116 -0.90 26.74 -38.79
N ALA A 117 -1.07 25.80 -39.72
CA ALA A 117 -1.29 26.11 -41.12
C ALA A 117 -2.60 26.93 -41.31
N ASN A 118 -3.68 26.56 -40.62
CA ASN A 118 -4.94 27.31 -40.64
C ASN A 118 -4.78 28.76 -40.11
N ILE A 119 -4.00 28.97 -39.06
CA ILE A 119 -3.68 30.32 -38.57
C ILE A 119 -2.93 31.10 -39.66
N ALA A 120 -1.96 30.50 -40.37
CA ALA A 120 -1.24 31.16 -41.42
C ALA A 120 -2.17 31.62 -42.58
N ILE A 121 -3.13 30.76 -42.95
CA ILE A 121 -4.16 31.07 -43.98
C ILE A 121 -5.02 32.27 -43.52
N ASN A 122 -5.59 32.18 -42.29
CA ASN A 122 -6.46 33.23 -41.77
C ASN A 122 -5.72 34.54 -41.55
N ARG A 123 -4.43 34.50 -41.16
CA ARG A 123 -3.57 35.68 -41.06
C ARG A 123 -3.37 36.36 -42.41
N ALA A 124 -3.12 35.57 -43.46
CA ALA A 124 -2.96 36.09 -44.82
C ALA A 124 -4.29 36.73 -45.31
N GLN A 125 -5.43 36.08 -45.01
CA GLN A 125 -6.75 36.63 -45.34
C GLN A 125 -7.04 37.94 -44.59
N LEU A 126 -6.76 38.00 -43.28
CA LEU A 126 -6.90 39.22 -42.49
C LEU A 126 -6.01 40.35 -43.07
N ALA A 127 -4.74 40.06 -43.36
CA ALA A 127 -3.82 41.03 -43.97
C ALA A 127 -4.35 41.57 -45.29
N LYS A 128 -4.93 40.72 -46.14
CA LYS A 128 -5.52 41.12 -47.43
C LYS A 128 -6.69 42.09 -47.23
N VAL A 129 -7.66 41.75 -46.37
CA VAL A 129 -8.84 42.62 -46.17
C VAL A 129 -8.50 43.91 -45.41
N GLN A 130 -7.49 43.87 -44.52
CA GLN A 130 -6.97 45.03 -43.82
C GLN A 130 -6.30 46.01 -44.82
N ASP A 131 -5.44 45.50 -45.71
CA ASP A 131 -4.79 46.31 -46.75
C ASP A 131 -5.82 46.98 -47.68
N MET A 132 -6.91 46.28 -48.04
CA MET A 132 -8.01 46.86 -48.82
C MET A 132 -8.72 48.01 -48.07
N LEU A 133 -8.95 47.86 -46.76
CA LEU A 133 -9.55 48.92 -45.91
C LEU A 133 -8.58 50.09 -45.78
N ASP A 134 -7.30 49.85 -45.55
CA ASP A 134 -6.28 50.88 -45.37
C ASP A 134 -6.09 51.70 -46.65
N ARG A 135 -6.11 51.08 -47.81
CA ARG A 135 -6.08 51.80 -49.12
C ARG A 135 -7.30 52.69 -49.32
N MET A 136 -8.49 52.21 -48.92
CA MET A 136 -9.74 52.97 -49.01
C MET A 136 -9.73 54.20 -48.08
N THR A 137 -9.25 54.02 -46.84
CA THR A 137 -9.16 55.09 -45.84
C THR A 137 -8.06 56.11 -46.13
N SER A 138 -7.04 55.74 -46.91
CA SER A 138 -5.93 56.64 -47.32
C SER A 138 -6.30 57.59 -48.45
N ILE A 139 -7.47 57.46 -49.10
CA ILE A 139 -7.94 58.36 -50.16
C ILE A 139 -8.22 59.75 -49.55
N THR A 140 -7.56 60.77 -50.09
CA THR A 140 -7.59 62.16 -49.56
C THR A 140 -8.96 62.81 -49.68
N ASP A 141 -9.73 62.51 -50.76
CA ASP A 141 -11.09 63.03 -50.93
C ASP A 141 -12.13 62.01 -50.37
N GLN A 142 -12.54 62.21 -49.15
CA GLN A 142 -13.55 61.35 -48.48
C GLN A 142 -14.92 61.37 -49.14
N ARG A 143 -15.22 62.37 -50.01
CA ARG A 143 -16.49 62.45 -50.75
C ARG A 143 -16.56 61.43 -51.87
N ALA A 144 -15.39 60.91 -52.31
CA ALA A 144 -15.30 59.90 -53.36
C ALA A 144 -15.55 58.47 -52.85
N ILE A 145 -15.68 58.26 -51.52
CA ILE A 145 -15.88 56.94 -50.90
C ILE A 145 -17.35 56.80 -50.48
N SER A 146 -17.99 55.70 -50.90
CA SER A 146 -19.28 55.31 -50.42
C SER A 146 -19.25 54.93 -48.93
N GLN A 147 -20.09 55.50 -48.11
CA GLN A 147 -20.19 55.15 -46.68
C GLN A 147 -20.57 53.67 -46.47
N ASP A 148 -21.39 53.13 -47.36
CA ASP A 148 -21.77 51.70 -47.29
C ASP A 148 -20.59 50.77 -47.65
N ASP A 149 -19.77 51.16 -48.62
CA ASP A 149 -18.55 50.38 -48.95
C ASP A 149 -17.54 50.41 -47.83
N LEU A 150 -17.37 51.55 -47.15
CA LEU A 150 -16.48 51.67 -46.01
C LEU A 150 -16.95 50.76 -44.83
N ARG A 151 -18.26 50.77 -44.56
CA ARG A 151 -18.86 49.90 -43.52
C ARG A 151 -18.68 48.44 -43.88
N ASN A 152 -18.92 48.06 -45.14
CA ASN A 152 -18.74 46.67 -45.62
C ASN A 152 -17.28 46.22 -45.44
N ARG A 153 -16.30 47.03 -45.81
CA ARG A 153 -14.88 46.71 -45.64
C ARG A 153 -14.48 46.62 -44.17
N THR A 154 -15.01 47.50 -43.33
CA THR A 154 -14.80 47.40 -41.87
C THR A 154 -15.37 46.08 -41.30
N ASN A 155 -16.56 45.71 -41.74
CA ASN A 155 -17.16 44.41 -41.33
C ASN A 155 -16.34 43.20 -41.84
N ASP A 156 -15.81 43.25 -43.11
CA ASP A 156 -14.93 42.21 -43.63
C ASP A 156 -13.72 41.98 -42.73
N VAL A 157 -13.09 43.09 -42.26
CA VAL A 157 -11.96 43.02 -41.34
C VAL A 157 -12.37 42.43 -39.99
N LEU A 158 -13.52 42.80 -39.44
CA LEU A 158 -14.01 42.21 -38.18
C LEU A 158 -14.27 40.72 -38.33
N VAL A 159 -14.86 40.26 -39.44
CA VAL A 159 -15.11 38.84 -39.71
C VAL A 159 -13.78 38.09 -39.84
N ALA A 160 -12.81 38.62 -40.63
CA ALA A 160 -11.51 37.98 -40.79
C ALA A 160 -10.73 37.90 -39.47
N LYS A 161 -10.83 38.94 -38.61
CA LYS A 161 -10.24 38.94 -37.27
C LYS A 161 -10.88 37.87 -36.37
N ALA A 162 -12.20 37.72 -36.42
CA ALA A 162 -12.91 36.69 -35.65
C ALA A 162 -12.52 35.26 -36.12
N GLN A 163 -12.34 35.08 -37.44
CA GLN A 163 -11.88 33.81 -38.02
C GLN A 163 -10.44 33.49 -37.56
N MET A 164 -9.57 34.47 -37.50
CA MET A 164 -8.20 34.29 -37.00
C MET A 164 -8.23 33.90 -35.50
N GLN A 165 -9.03 34.59 -34.71
CA GLN A 165 -9.20 34.23 -33.29
C GLN A 165 -9.75 32.81 -33.10
N ALA A 166 -10.68 32.39 -33.93
CA ALA A 166 -11.20 31.01 -33.91
C ALA A 166 -10.10 29.99 -34.27
N ALA A 167 -9.25 30.28 -35.24
CA ALA A 167 -8.11 29.43 -35.58
C ALA A 167 -7.05 29.36 -34.46
N GLU A 168 -6.82 30.47 -33.76
CA GLU A 168 -5.93 30.51 -32.60
C GLU A 168 -6.51 29.69 -31.43
N ALA A 169 -7.80 29.76 -31.18
CA ALA A 169 -8.49 28.94 -30.21
C ALA A 169 -8.37 27.44 -30.55
N GLN A 170 -8.51 27.08 -31.83
CA GLN A 170 -8.32 25.71 -32.30
C GLN A 170 -6.92 25.18 -32.05
N LEU A 171 -5.89 26.00 -32.27
CA LEU A 171 -4.50 25.66 -31.95
C LEU A 171 -4.33 25.43 -30.43
N SER A 172 -4.91 26.30 -29.63
CA SER A 172 -4.87 26.14 -28.16
C SER A 172 -5.52 24.83 -27.72
N SER A 173 -6.65 24.45 -28.28
CA SER A 173 -7.30 23.17 -28.02
C SER A 173 -6.41 21.99 -28.42
N ALA A 174 -5.84 21.99 -29.62
CA ALA A 174 -4.94 20.93 -30.07
C ALA A 174 -3.69 20.78 -29.19
N LYS A 175 -3.16 21.88 -28.66
CA LYS A 175 -2.04 21.84 -27.69
C LYS A 175 -2.47 21.25 -26.35
N ALA A 176 -3.68 21.57 -25.87
CA ALA A 176 -4.22 21.00 -24.65
C ALA A 176 -4.41 19.48 -24.77
N ASP A 177 -4.88 18.98 -25.92
CA ASP A 177 -5.02 17.54 -26.18
C ASP A 177 -3.68 16.80 -26.13
N VAL A 178 -2.62 17.40 -26.70
CA VAL A 178 -1.24 16.88 -26.62
C VAL A 178 -0.78 16.82 -25.17
N GLN A 179 -0.93 17.92 -24.43
CA GLN A 179 -0.52 17.99 -23.04
C GLN A 179 -1.25 16.97 -22.16
N GLN A 180 -2.54 16.78 -22.39
CA GLN A 180 -3.31 15.74 -21.70
C GLN A 180 -2.74 14.34 -21.95
N THR A 181 -2.41 14.01 -23.20
CA THR A 181 -1.88 12.70 -23.55
C THR A 181 -0.48 12.49 -22.97
N GLU A 182 0.36 13.52 -22.97
CA GLU A 182 1.69 13.47 -22.35
C GLU A 182 1.61 13.20 -20.84
N LEU A 183 0.66 13.83 -20.13
CA LEU A 183 0.39 13.55 -18.72
C LEU A 183 -0.07 12.10 -18.50
N LEU A 184 -0.90 11.56 -19.39
CA LEU A 184 -1.33 10.15 -19.30
C LEU A 184 -0.14 9.20 -19.49
N ILE A 185 0.77 9.50 -20.45
CA ILE A 185 1.98 8.72 -20.68
C ILE A 185 2.90 8.78 -19.45
N ASP A 186 3.14 9.97 -18.87
CA ASP A 186 3.98 10.10 -17.66
C ASP A 186 3.44 9.28 -16.49
N ARG A 187 2.11 9.23 -16.34
CA ARG A 187 1.46 8.41 -15.30
C ARG A 187 1.66 6.91 -15.48
N LEU A 188 1.90 6.41 -16.70
CA LEU A 188 2.18 5.00 -16.94
C LEU A 188 3.58 4.59 -16.44
N THR A 189 4.47 5.56 -16.18
CA THR A 189 5.68 5.33 -15.41
C THR A 189 5.37 5.52 -13.94
N VAL A 190 5.23 4.42 -13.21
CA VAL A 190 4.99 4.46 -11.76
C VAL A 190 6.29 4.79 -11.05
N LYS A 191 6.29 5.91 -10.32
CA LYS A 191 7.46 6.47 -9.62
C LYS A 191 7.36 6.25 -8.12
N ALA A 192 8.49 6.21 -7.43
CA ALA A 192 8.55 6.14 -5.97
C ALA A 192 7.99 7.44 -5.36
N PRO A 193 6.98 7.36 -4.46
CA PRO A 193 6.40 8.54 -3.83
C PRO A 193 7.28 9.14 -2.73
N LYS A 194 8.23 8.37 -2.21
CA LYS A 194 9.24 8.77 -1.23
C LYS A 194 10.48 7.90 -1.34
N ALA A 195 11.58 8.33 -0.75
CA ALA A 195 12.78 7.49 -0.62
C ALA A 195 12.53 6.31 0.32
N GLY A 196 13.14 5.15 0.04
CA GLY A 196 13.01 3.96 0.87
C GLY A 196 13.63 2.72 0.22
N THR A 197 13.30 1.56 0.77
CA THR A 197 13.73 0.25 0.27
C THR A 197 12.54 -0.52 -0.28
N ILE A 198 12.69 -1.17 -1.40
CA ILE A 198 11.67 -2.06 -1.97
C ILE A 198 11.59 -3.32 -1.12
N LEU A 199 10.47 -3.51 -0.44
CA LEU A 199 10.23 -4.66 0.45
C LEU A 199 9.68 -5.86 -0.31
N GLN A 200 8.79 -5.61 -1.30
CA GLN A 200 8.17 -6.66 -2.12
C GLN A 200 7.98 -6.17 -3.55
N VAL A 201 8.08 -7.12 -4.49
CA VAL A 201 7.75 -6.94 -5.90
C VAL A 201 6.78 -8.06 -6.27
N ASN A 202 5.50 -7.73 -6.43
CA ASN A 202 4.40 -8.69 -6.64
C ASN A 202 3.94 -8.73 -8.10
N ILE A 203 4.70 -8.11 -9.00
CA ILE A 203 4.37 -8.02 -10.42
C ILE A 203 5.61 -8.22 -11.28
N ARG A 204 5.43 -8.75 -12.48
CA ARG A 204 6.51 -9.02 -13.44
C ARG A 204 6.23 -8.40 -14.80
N ALA A 205 7.29 -8.18 -15.56
CA ALA A 205 7.16 -7.78 -16.96
C ALA A 205 6.36 -8.84 -17.74
N GLY A 206 5.42 -8.38 -18.58
CA GLY A 206 4.50 -9.22 -19.32
C GLY A 206 3.20 -9.57 -18.57
N GLU A 207 3.07 -9.23 -17.29
CA GLU A 207 1.82 -9.42 -16.54
C GLU A 207 0.86 -8.23 -16.77
N TYR A 208 -0.44 -8.49 -16.64
CA TYR A 208 -1.46 -7.46 -16.71
C TYR A 208 -1.73 -6.88 -15.33
N ALA A 209 -1.47 -5.60 -15.16
CA ALA A 209 -1.70 -4.86 -13.94
C ALA A 209 -3.06 -4.16 -13.94
N SER A 210 -3.71 -4.08 -12.78
CA SER A 210 -4.96 -3.35 -12.60
C SER A 210 -5.00 -2.67 -11.22
N PRO A 211 -5.57 -1.45 -11.12
CA PRO A 211 -5.83 -0.81 -9.83
C PRO A 211 -6.76 -1.61 -8.91
N ALA A 212 -7.55 -2.52 -9.48
CA ALA A 212 -8.47 -3.39 -8.74
C ALA A 212 -7.81 -4.65 -8.14
N ASN A 213 -6.52 -4.86 -8.38
CA ASN A 213 -5.79 -5.98 -7.79
C ASN A 213 -5.78 -5.84 -6.27
N LYS A 214 -6.03 -6.94 -5.55
CA LYS A 214 -6.03 -6.96 -4.08
C LYS A 214 -4.63 -6.70 -3.50
N GLU A 215 -3.61 -7.20 -4.18
CA GLU A 215 -2.22 -7.05 -3.77
C GLU A 215 -1.59 -5.86 -4.49
N PRO A 216 -0.83 -5.02 -3.79
CA PRO A 216 -0.10 -3.92 -4.41
C PRO A 216 0.99 -4.47 -5.34
N ALA A 217 1.26 -3.77 -6.44
CA ALA A 217 2.33 -4.16 -7.37
C ALA A 217 3.70 -4.18 -6.70
N LEU A 218 3.94 -3.23 -5.81
CA LEU A 218 5.19 -3.08 -5.07
C LEU A 218 4.89 -2.64 -3.63
N VAL A 219 5.77 -2.99 -2.69
CA VAL A 219 5.74 -2.47 -1.32
C VAL A 219 7.05 -1.75 -1.05
N LEU A 220 6.96 -0.49 -0.64
CA LEU A 220 8.08 0.38 -0.30
C LEU A 220 8.04 0.73 1.19
N GLY A 221 9.19 0.73 1.86
CA GLY A 221 9.30 1.14 3.26
C GLY A 221 10.67 1.72 3.60
N ASP A 222 10.70 2.68 4.52
CA ASP A 222 11.97 3.14 5.10
C ASP A 222 12.37 2.21 6.26
N ILE A 223 13.36 1.36 6.00
CA ILE A 223 13.89 0.39 6.97
C ILE A 223 15.20 0.86 7.64
N SER A 224 15.55 2.13 7.51
CA SER A 224 16.69 2.72 8.22
C SER A 224 16.49 2.68 9.74
N THR A 225 15.28 2.88 10.17
CA THR A 225 14.78 2.71 11.54
C THR A 225 13.53 1.85 11.48
N LEU A 226 13.38 0.91 12.41
CA LEU A 226 12.18 0.10 12.50
C LEU A 226 11.25 0.66 13.58
N HIS A 227 9.96 0.55 13.34
CA HIS A 227 8.95 0.79 14.36
C HIS A 227 8.34 -0.54 14.82
N VAL A 228 7.88 -0.56 16.06
CA VAL A 228 7.10 -1.64 16.65
C VAL A 228 5.71 -1.09 16.90
N ARG A 229 4.72 -1.59 16.18
CA ARG A 229 3.32 -1.33 16.45
C ARG A 229 2.84 -2.35 17.47
N ALA A 230 2.58 -1.93 18.69
CA ALA A 230 2.09 -2.76 19.78
C ALA A 230 0.58 -2.63 19.90
N ASP A 231 -0.13 -3.75 19.78
CA ASP A 231 -1.58 -3.85 19.94
C ASP A 231 -1.92 -4.17 21.39
N VAL A 232 -2.29 -3.17 22.15
CA VAL A 232 -2.68 -3.28 23.57
C VAL A 232 -4.19 -3.52 23.65
N ASP A 233 -4.62 -4.58 24.30
CA ASP A 233 -6.04 -4.87 24.49
C ASP A 233 -6.74 -3.72 25.22
N GLU A 234 -7.96 -3.36 24.79
CA GLU A 234 -8.75 -2.23 25.30
C GLU A 234 -8.87 -2.21 26.83
N GLN A 235 -8.92 -3.39 27.46
CA GLN A 235 -8.98 -3.52 28.92
C GLN A 235 -7.77 -2.88 29.63
N ASN A 236 -6.60 -2.89 28.99
CA ASN A 236 -5.36 -2.34 29.52
C ASN A 236 -5.04 -0.94 28.97
N ALA A 237 -5.86 -0.44 28.03
CA ALA A 237 -5.58 0.83 27.33
C ALA A 237 -5.47 2.03 28.27
N MET A 238 -6.26 2.05 29.36
CA MET A 238 -6.24 3.14 30.36
C MET A 238 -4.96 3.16 31.20
N GLU A 239 -4.19 2.09 31.22
CA GLU A 239 -2.97 1.94 31.99
C GLU A 239 -1.72 2.36 31.18
N VAL A 240 -1.89 2.54 29.87
CA VAL A 240 -0.83 3.02 28.98
C VAL A 240 -0.73 4.53 29.08
N ALA A 241 0.45 5.04 29.37
CA ALA A 241 0.73 6.47 29.36
C ALA A 241 1.76 6.82 28.30
N SER A 242 1.67 8.05 27.78
CA SER A 242 2.67 8.58 26.85
C SER A 242 4.05 8.65 27.51
N GLY A 243 5.08 8.31 26.72
CA GLY A 243 6.48 8.39 27.18
C GLY A 243 6.96 7.17 27.97
N LEU A 244 6.15 6.12 28.14
CA LEU A 244 6.60 4.88 28.75
C LEU A 244 7.37 4.03 27.73
N ASP A 245 8.59 3.68 28.08
CA ASP A 245 9.44 2.77 27.30
C ASP A 245 8.89 1.34 27.36
N ALA A 246 9.22 0.57 26.34
CA ALA A 246 8.83 -0.82 26.26
C ALA A 246 10.03 -1.71 25.91
N ILE A 247 9.84 -2.99 26.09
CA ILE A 247 10.79 -4.02 25.69
C ILE A 247 10.00 -5.02 24.85
N PHE A 248 10.58 -5.48 23.73
CA PHE A 248 9.99 -6.61 23.02
C PHE A 248 10.95 -7.78 22.95
N SER A 249 10.40 -8.95 22.77
CA SER A 249 11.11 -10.19 22.45
C SER A 249 10.57 -10.81 21.17
N LEU A 250 11.43 -11.53 20.46
CA LEU A 250 11.02 -12.26 19.26
C LEU A 250 10.20 -13.50 19.66
N LYS A 251 9.14 -13.79 18.91
CA LYS A 251 8.38 -15.04 19.12
C LYS A 251 9.23 -16.30 18.92
N SER A 252 10.25 -16.23 18.06
CA SER A 252 11.19 -17.34 17.81
C SER A 252 12.21 -17.53 18.94
N ASP A 253 12.53 -16.47 19.70
CA ASP A 253 13.54 -16.51 20.76
C ASP A 253 13.21 -15.46 21.82
N SER A 254 12.52 -15.87 22.86
CA SER A 254 12.11 -14.99 23.98
C SER A 254 13.26 -14.53 24.86
N SER A 255 14.45 -15.12 24.71
CA SER A 255 15.65 -14.71 25.49
C SER A 255 16.22 -13.38 24.96
N LYS A 256 15.99 -13.07 23.68
CA LYS A 256 16.46 -11.84 23.06
C LYS A 256 15.48 -10.70 23.27
N LYS A 257 15.88 -9.76 24.11
CA LYS A 257 15.10 -8.60 24.50
C LYS A 257 15.67 -7.33 23.89
N PHE A 258 14.79 -6.54 23.26
CA PHE A 258 15.13 -5.28 22.62
C PHE A 258 14.40 -4.13 23.31
N LYS A 259 15.14 -3.12 23.75
CA LYS A 259 14.55 -1.89 24.27
C LYS A 259 14.05 -1.03 23.12
N VAL A 260 12.88 -0.45 23.27
CA VAL A 260 12.26 0.45 22.30
C VAL A 260 11.79 1.72 22.96
N GLN A 261 11.90 2.83 22.23
CA GLN A 261 11.56 4.16 22.71
C GLN A 261 10.14 4.50 22.28
N PHE A 262 9.39 5.11 23.17
CA PHE A 262 8.02 5.59 22.85
C PHE A 262 8.05 6.64 21.74
N VAL A 263 7.12 6.52 20.78
CA VAL A 263 6.90 7.51 19.71
C VAL A 263 5.54 8.19 19.91
N ARG A 264 4.45 7.42 19.85
CA ARG A 264 3.07 7.93 19.97
C ARG A 264 2.09 6.84 20.33
N ILE A 265 0.93 7.25 20.82
CA ILE A 265 -0.27 6.43 20.92
C ILE A 265 -1.18 6.83 19.75
N GLU A 266 -1.72 5.84 19.03
CA GLU A 266 -2.76 6.10 18.03
C GLU A 266 -4.10 6.30 18.77
N PRO A 267 -4.73 7.51 18.69
CA PRO A 267 -5.93 7.81 19.49
C PRO A 267 -7.21 7.17 18.90
N TYR A 268 -7.08 5.97 18.35
CA TYR A 268 -8.18 5.26 17.70
C TYR A 268 -8.08 3.76 17.98
N VAL A 269 -9.13 3.23 18.63
CA VAL A 269 -9.20 1.81 19.01
C VAL A 269 -9.81 1.02 17.84
N ILE A 270 -9.08 0.03 17.35
CA ILE A 270 -9.48 -0.79 16.21
C ILE A 270 -9.82 -2.22 16.64
N PRO A 271 -10.64 -2.96 15.88
CA PRO A 271 -10.81 -4.39 16.09
C PRO A 271 -9.46 -5.12 15.95
N LYS A 272 -9.20 -6.07 16.87
CA LYS A 272 -7.99 -6.90 16.78
C LYS A 272 -8.04 -7.76 15.52
N VAL A 273 -7.05 -7.66 14.67
CA VAL A 273 -6.94 -8.50 13.47
C VAL A 273 -6.27 -9.81 13.86
N SER A 274 -6.99 -10.94 13.73
CA SER A 274 -6.38 -12.25 13.93
C SER A 274 -5.41 -12.56 12.80
N LEU A 275 -4.16 -12.86 13.13
CA LEU A 275 -3.09 -13.16 12.16
C LEU A 275 -3.18 -14.59 11.61
N THR A 276 -4.13 -15.40 12.06
CA THR A 276 -4.33 -16.78 11.61
C THR A 276 -5.10 -16.92 10.29
N GLY A 277 -5.32 -15.81 9.57
CA GLY A 277 -5.73 -15.83 8.15
C GLY A 277 -7.19 -16.21 7.85
N ALA A 278 -7.98 -16.64 8.81
CA ALA A 278 -9.41 -16.85 8.61
C ALA A 278 -10.15 -15.52 8.85
N SER A 279 -10.47 -14.80 7.78
CA SER A 279 -11.17 -13.50 7.80
C SER A 279 -12.62 -13.58 8.35
N THR A 280 -13.05 -14.73 8.83
CA THR A 280 -14.38 -15.01 9.37
C THR A 280 -14.44 -15.06 10.89
N GLU A 281 -13.30 -15.10 11.60
CA GLU A 281 -13.29 -15.05 13.05
C GLU A 281 -13.43 -13.60 13.52
N ARG A 282 -14.62 -13.20 13.88
CA ARG A 282 -14.87 -11.94 14.59
C ARG A 282 -14.28 -12.05 15.98
N VAL A 283 -13.06 -11.58 16.16
CA VAL A 283 -12.48 -11.40 17.48
C VAL A 283 -13.15 -10.16 18.08
N ASP A 284 -13.93 -10.32 19.12
CA ASP A 284 -14.71 -9.25 19.77
C ASP A 284 -13.81 -8.33 20.64
N THR A 285 -12.50 -8.51 20.55
CA THR A 285 -11.49 -7.70 21.25
C THR A 285 -11.03 -6.53 20.41
N ARG A 286 -10.95 -5.36 21.04
CA ARG A 286 -10.41 -4.15 20.44
C ARG A 286 -9.04 -3.84 21.01
N VAL A 287 -8.22 -3.13 20.24
CA VAL A 287 -6.85 -2.79 20.63
C VAL A 287 -6.56 -1.32 20.44
N LEU A 288 -5.81 -0.77 21.39
CA LEU A 288 -5.16 0.52 21.28
C LEU A 288 -3.76 0.30 20.72
N GLN A 289 -3.39 1.04 19.68
CA GLN A 289 -2.09 0.91 19.04
C GLN A 289 -1.10 1.90 19.62
N VAL A 290 0.06 1.39 20.02
CA VAL A 290 1.17 2.19 20.55
C VAL A 290 2.40 1.94 19.69
N ILE A 291 2.98 3.03 19.19
CA ILE A 291 4.11 2.98 18.28
C ILE A 291 5.41 3.25 19.06
N TYR A 292 6.35 2.36 18.90
CA TYR A 292 7.69 2.46 19.47
C TYR A 292 8.74 2.48 18.36
N LYS A 293 9.85 3.17 18.59
CA LYS A 293 11.01 3.23 17.71
C LYS A 293 12.06 2.22 18.16
N LEU A 294 12.61 1.49 17.23
CA LEU A 294 13.76 0.61 17.40
C LEU A 294 14.91 1.08 16.53
N ASP A 295 16.04 1.38 17.15
CA ASP A 295 17.29 1.54 16.42
C ASP A 295 17.76 0.15 15.97
N LYS A 296 17.87 -0.05 14.64
CA LYS A 296 18.15 -1.36 14.05
C LYS A 296 19.47 -1.95 14.59
N PRO A 297 19.42 -3.10 15.28
CA PRO A 297 20.64 -3.75 15.76
C PRO A 297 21.48 -4.23 14.58
N LYS A 298 22.80 -4.04 14.64
CA LYS A 298 23.72 -4.45 13.56
C LYS A 298 23.90 -5.96 13.47
N ASP A 299 23.76 -6.63 14.59
CA ASP A 299 24.12 -8.04 14.74
C ASP A 299 22.94 -9.00 14.58
N GLN A 300 21.74 -8.50 14.36
CA GLN A 300 20.56 -9.34 14.24
C GLN A 300 19.63 -8.87 13.11
N PRO A 301 19.34 -9.72 12.13
CA PRO A 301 18.40 -9.40 11.07
C PRO A 301 16.98 -9.33 11.66
N LEU A 302 16.33 -8.17 11.51
CA LEU A 302 14.93 -7.95 11.84
C LEU A 302 14.21 -7.52 10.57
N TYR A 303 13.03 -8.10 10.34
CA TYR A 303 12.27 -7.91 9.12
C TYR A 303 10.94 -7.23 9.40
N VAL A 304 10.52 -6.36 8.49
CA VAL A 304 9.18 -5.78 8.49
C VAL A 304 8.13 -6.87 8.35
N GLY A 305 7.04 -6.78 9.12
CA GLY A 305 6.00 -7.82 9.21
C GLY A 305 6.28 -8.91 10.25
N GLN A 306 7.46 -8.91 10.90
CA GLN A 306 7.79 -9.89 11.93
C GLN A 306 6.99 -9.62 13.21
N GLN A 307 6.38 -10.67 13.76
CA GLN A 307 5.64 -10.60 15.02
C GLN A 307 6.57 -10.66 16.22
N VAL A 308 6.25 -9.87 17.23
CA VAL A 308 6.99 -9.74 18.48
C VAL A 308 6.04 -9.69 19.67
N ASP A 309 6.54 -10.06 20.85
CA ASP A 309 5.82 -9.89 22.11
C ASP A 309 6.37 -8.64 22.82
N VAL A 310 5.49 -7.67 23.09
CA VAL A 310 5.86 -6.36 23.65
C VAL A 310 5.43 -6.30 25.11
N PHE A 311 6.30 -5.77 25.95
CA PHE A 311 6.06 -5.53 27.37
C PHE A 311 6.25 -4.06 27.66
N ILE A 312 5.16 -3.39 28.00
CA ILE A 312 5.09 -1.95 28.25
C ILE A 312 5.07 -1.74 29.77
N ALA A 313 5.92 -0.86 30.26
CA ALA A 313 5.90 -0.48 31.66
C ALA A 313 4.53 0.14 32.03
N ARG A 314 3.96 -0.26 33.17
CA ARG A 314 2.68 0.28 33.63
C ARG A 314 2.88 1.68 34.25
N LYS A 315 1.93 2.55 34.02
CA LYS A 315 1.85 3.83 34.74
C LYS A 315 1.69 3.54 36.24
N LYS A 316 2.64 4.02 37.05
CA LYS A 316 2.54 3.99 38.54
C LYS A 316 1.53 5.03 39.03
#